data_a21a71c340017cb472461e97e44cd524
#
_entry.id   a21a71c340017cb472461e97e44cd524
#
_cell.length_a   1.000
_cell.length_b   1.000
_cell.length_c   1.000
_cell.angle_alpha   90.00
_cell.angle_beta   90.00
_cell.angle_gamma   90.00
#
_symmetry.space_group_name_H-M   'P 1'
#
loop_
_entity.id
_entity.type
_entity.pdbx_description
1 polymer ?
#
loop_
_entity_poly.entity_id
_entity_poly.type
_entity_poly.pdbx_seq_one_letter_code
_entity_poly.pdbx_strand_id
1 'polypeptide(L)'
;MAEAREQERINEFEELYCSMLTSFLTTLYHVFLPISLPVVAGALLRYYKGLATKPLSAVSLYIMSPALIFDTLLHAEITTSDVAVTAVFCVANVVVLWLLCSLLGKLLKLSQPEQAGLALTTLFTNSVNYGLPLVLLAFGQLGLDKASVYVIIQIIIVNTFGVFVAARSHFSAAKAFQSVFTLPSIYAAVCAVLLRMSGTVLPEALDTGVSMLSAAYAPLALVILGAQMMGVKEGKETALVTPAGFWSGMAMRMIIGPLTAWGLLVLLPVDRTLFAVLLILSSMPAAVNAVILAEQYDAAPKLVSRCILWTTLSSFILLPVLIGVMG
;
A
#
# COMPACT_ATOMS: atom_id res chain seq x y z
N MET A 1 -18.91 46.37 -12.19
CA MET A 1 -18.28 45.26 -12.94
C MET A 1 -17.15 44.55 -12.17
N ALA A 2 -16.24 45.25 -11.49
CA ALA A 2 -15.19 44.62 -10.67
C ALA A 2 -15.77 43.90 -9.44
N GLU A 3 -16.63 44.55 -8.68
CA GLU A 3 -17.30 43.97 -7.51
C GLU A 3 -18.15 42.74 -7.84
N ALA A 4 -18.86 42.76 -8.98
CA ALA A 4 -19.65 41.60 -9.41
C ALA A 4 -18.77 40.36 -9.74
N ARG A 5 -17.61 40.57 -10.34
CA ARG A 5 -16.66 39.47 -10.62
C ARG A 5 -15.97 38.96 -9.34
N GLU A 6 -15.75 39.82 -8.38
CA GLU A 6 -15.20 39.46 -7.09
C GLU A 6 -16.18 38.60 -6.27
N GLN A 7 -17.45 38.99 -6.27
CA GLN A 7 -18.53 38.24 -5.61
C GLN A 7 -18.75 36.86 -6.29
N GLU A 8 -18.70 36.80 -7.62
CA GLU A 8 -18.81 35.56 -8.38
C GLU A 8 -17.66 34.59 -8.03
N ARG A 9 -16.43 35.09 -7.95
CA ARG A 9 -15.26 34.26 -7.51
C ARG A 9 -15.38 33.80 -6.06
N ILE A 10 -15.93 34.63 -5.15
CA ILE A 10 -16.17 34.25 -3.75
C ILE A 10 -17.18 33.10 -3.70
N ASN A 11 -18.29 33.23 -4.42
CA ASN A 11 -19.33 32.21 -4.47
C ASN A 11 -18.81 30.89 -5.08
N GLU A 12 -18.05 30.94 -6.19
CA GLU A 12 -17.39 29.75 -6.78
C GLU A 12 -16.43 29.09 -5.79
N PHE A 13 -15.67 29.88 -5.03
CA PHE A 13 -14.76 29.36 -4.02
C PHE A 13 -15.51 28.71 -2.83
N GLU A 14 -16.61 29.32 -2.37
CA GLU A 14 -17.46 28.77 -1.32
C GLU A 14 -18.14 27.46 -1.76
N GLU A 15 -18.67 27.40 -2.99
CA GLU A 15 -19.24 26.18 -3.56
C GLU A 15 -18.20 25.06 -3.67
N LEU A 16 -17.00 25.37 -4.18
CA LEU A 16 -15.91 24.41 -4.28
C LEU A 16 -15.47 23.90 -2.91
N TYR A 17 -15.32 24.80 -1.94
CA TYR A 17 -14.96 24.46 -0.57
C TYR A 17 -16.02 23.56 0.10
N CYS A 18 -17.29 23.90 -0.08
CA CYS A 18 -18.43 23.15 0.47
C CYS A 18 -18.51 21.75 -0.17
N SER A 19 -18.30 21.64 -1.48
CA SER A 19 -18.25 20.39 -2.22
C SER A 19 -17.07 19.50 -1.75
N MET A 20 -15.86 20.06 -1.61
CA MET A 20 -14.69 19.33 -1.11
C MET A 20 -14.89 18.85 0.33
N LEU A 21 -15.45 19.70 1.21
CA LEU A 21 -15.72 19.32 2.60
C LEU A 21 -16.76 18.20 2.69
N THR A 22 -17.81 18.28 1.91
CA THR A 22 -18.87 17.27 1.85
C THR A 22 -18.29 15.93 1.35
N SER A 23 -17.51 15.95 0.28
CA SER A 23 -16.84 14.77 -0.27
C SER A 23 -15.87 14.14 0.74
N PHE A 24 -15.09 14.97 1.44
CA PHE A 24 -14.20 14.52 2.51
C PHE A 24 -14.97 13.85 3.67
N LEU A 25 -16.02 14.47 4.17
CA LEU A 25 -16.85 13.93 5.26
C LEU A 25 -17.57 12.63 4.84
N THR A 26 -18.07 12.58 3.61
CA THR A 26 -18.70 11.38 3.03
C THR A 26 -17.69 10.24 2.95
N THR A 27 -16.47 10.52 2.49
CA THR A 27 -15.38 9.52 2.43
C THR A 27 -14.99 9.04 3.83
N LEU A 28 -14.88 9.95 4.80
CA LEU A 28 -14.62 9.57 6.20
C LEU A 28 -15.71 8.64 6.75
N TYR A 29 -16.96 8.94 6.47
CA TYR A 29 -18.08 8.15 6.99
C TYR A 29 -18.20 6.77 6.28
N HIS A 30 -18.19 6.76 4.95
CA HIS A 30 -18.47 5.54 4.18
C HIS A 30 -17.26 4.63 3.98
N VAL A 31 -16.04 5.15 4.01
CA VAL A 31 -14.82 4.37 3.79
C VAL A 31 -14.02 4.21 5.07
N PHE A 32 -13.71 5.31 5.76
CA PHE A 32 -12.79 5.25 6.90
C PHE A 32 -13.43 4.79 8.20
N LEU A 33 -14.70 5.07 8.44
CA LEU A 33 -15.38 4.56 9.63
C LEU A 33 -15.48 3.02 9.63
N PRO A 34 -15.90 2.34 8.54
CA PRO A 34 -15.84 0.88 8.45
C PRO A 34 -14.44 0.29 8.62
N ILE A 35 -13.41 0.92 8.04
CA ILE A 35 -12.01 0.51 8.21
C ILE A 35 -11.55 0.66 9.66
N SER A 36 -11.93 1.74 10.31
CA SER A 36 -11.49 2.05 11.67
C SER A 36 -11.98 1.03 12.72
N LEU A 37 -13.17 0.47 12.53
CA LEU A 37 -13.74 -0.49 13.49
C LEU A 37 -12.86 -1.74 13.67
N PRO A 38 -12.49 -2.51 12.63
CA PRO A 38 -11.62 -3.67 12.79
C PRO A 38 -10.19 -3.26 13.19
N VAL A 39 -9.69 -2.11 12.75
CA VAL A 39 -8.37 -1.59 13.18
C VAL A 39 -8.36 -1.32 14.68
N VAL A 40 -9.36 -0.61 15.21
CA VAL A 40 -9.49 -0.35 16.65
C VAL A 40 -9.69 -1.65 17.43
N ALA A 41 -10.51 -2.56 16.94
CA ALA A 41 -10.71 -3.87 17.57
C ALA A 41 -9.40 -4.66 17.67
N GLY A 42 -8.59 -4.68 16.61
CA GLY A 42 -7.28 -5.31 16.60
C GLY A 42 -6.29 -4.64 17.57
N ALA A 43 -6.26 -3.32 17.62
CA ALA A 43 -5.45 -2.55 18.56
C ALA A 43 -5.82 -2.83 20.02
N LEU A 44 -7.13 -2.81 20.36
CA LEU A 44 -7.63 -3.12 21.70
C LEU A 44 -7.33 -4.56 22.09
N LEU A 45 -7.54 -5.52 21.19
CA LEU A 45 -7.25 -6.92 21.46
C LEU A 45 -5.75 -7.15 21.70
N ARG A 46 -4.89 -6.45 20.98
CA ARG A 46 -3.44 -6.45 21.23
C ARG A 46 -3.11 -5.86 22.59
N TYR A 47 -3.72 -4.72 22.94
CA TYR A 47 -3.46 -4.03 24.18
C TYR A 47 -3.90 -4.83 25.41
N TYR A 48 -5.15 -5.34 25.42
CA TYR A 48 -5.73 -6.02 26.59
C TYR A 48 -5.41 -7.51 26.68
N LYS A 49 -5.23 -8.19 25.54
CA LYS A 49 -5.06 -9.66 25.50
C LYS A 49 -3.72 -10.11 24.93
N GLY A 50 -2.84 -9.18 24.55
CA GLY A 50 -1.53 -9.52 24.01
C GLY A 50 -1.59 -10.27 22.67
N LEU A 51 -2.57 -9.98 21.83
CA LEU A 51 -2.78 -10.68 20.54
C LEU A 51 -1.47 -10.83 19.76
N ALA A 52 -1.07 -12.07 19.49
CA ALA A 52 0.08 -12.37 18.65
C ALA A 52 -0.27 -12.17 17.18
N THR A 53 0.42 -11.23 16.51
CA THR A 53 0.14 -10.92 15.10
C THR A 53 0.76 -11.91 14.12
N LYS A 54 1.87 -12.59 14.46
CA LYS A 54 2.56 -13.54 13.58
C LYS A 54 1.67 -14.66 13.06
N PRO A 55 0.91 -15.41 13.88
CA PRO A 55 0.01 -16.47 13.39
C PRO A 55 -1.09 -15.93 12.48
N LEU A 56 -1.68 -14.78 12.82
CA LEU A 56 -2.73 -14.15 12.01
C LEU A 56 -2.19 -13.66 10.67
N SER A 57 -1.01 -13.06 10.68
CA SER A 57 -0.32 -12.64 9.45
C SER A 57 0.03 -13.84 8.57
N ALA A 58 0.38 -15.00 9.15
CA ALA A 58 0.61 -16.22 8.39
C ALA A 58 -0.68 -16.71 7.70
N VAL A 59 -1.81 -16.76 8.42
CA VAL A 59 -3.11 -17.13 7.83
C VAL A 59 -3.49 -16.15 6.71
N SER A 60 -3.35 -14.84 6.97
CA SER A 60 -3.63 -13.82 5.97
C SER A 60 -2.75 -13.97 4.72
N LEU A 61 -1.44 -14.16 4.88
CA LEU A 61 -0.47 -14.20 3.78
C LEU A 61 -0.49 -15.52 3.00
N TYR A 62 -0.64 -16.66 3.69
CA TYR A 62 -0.50 -17.99 3.06
C TYR A 62 -1.81 -18.64 2.65
N ILE A 63 -2.96 -18.15 3.15
CA ILE A 63 -4.29 -18.71 2.84
C ILE A 63 -5.19 -17.65 2.21
N MET A 64 -5.48 -16.55 2.92
CA MET A 64 -6.52 -15.61 2.50
C MET A 64 -6.08 -14.71 1.35
N SER A 65 -4.85 -14.20 1.37
CA SER A 65 -4.31 -13.37 0.27
C SER A 65 -4.21 -14.15 -1.05
N PRO A 66 -3.69 -15.39 -1.09
CA PRO A 66 -3.77 -16.21 -2.29
C PRO A 66 -5.20 -16.45 -2.78
N ALA A 67 -6.15 -16.74 -1.86
CA ALA A 67 -7.55 -16.93 -2.21
C ALA A 67 -8.17 -15.65 -2.80
N LEU A 68 -7.91 -14.49 -2.20
CA LEU A 68 -8.36 -13.19 -2.73
C LEU A 68 -7.80 -12.93 -4.14
N ILE A 69 -6.50 -13.13 -4.34
CA ILE A 69 -5.85 -12.91 -5.63
C ILE A 69 -6.39 -13.87 -6.68
N PHE A 70 -6.58 -15.13 -6.33
CA PHE A 70 -7.14 -16.14 -7.21
C PHE A 70 -8.58 -15.80 -7.61
N ASP A 71 -9.46 -15.55 -6.63
CA ASP A 71 -10.86 -15.20 -6.80
C ASP A 71 -11.00 -13.94 -7.68
N THR A 72 -10.26 -12.89 -7.33
CA THR A 72 -10.28 -11.63 -8.06
C THR A 72 -9.81 -11.79 -9.51
N LEU A 73 -8.67 -12.46 -9.77
CA LEU A 73 -8.15 -12.61 -11.12
C LEU A 73 -8.97 -13.56 -12.00
N LEU A 74 -9.62 -14.54 -11.39
CA LEU A 74 -10.48 -15.48 -12.11
C LEU A 74 -11.71 -14.76 -12.67
N HIS A 75 -12.33 -13.88 -11.87
CA HIS A 75 -13.58 -13.18 -12.20
C HIS A 75 -13.39 -11.73 -12.69
N ALA A 76 -12.16 -11.19 -12.61
CA ALA A 76 -11.88 -9.78 -12.84
C ALA A 76 -12.16 -9.32 -14.28
N GLU A 77 -12.70 -8.14 -14.41
CA GLU A 77 -12.78 -7.41 -15.66
C GLU A 77 -11.49 -6.61 -15.92
N ILE A 78 -10.36 -7.33 -16.10
CA ILE A 78 -9.04 -6.72 -16.32
C ILE A 78 -8.63 -6.91 -17.77
N THR A 79 -8.20 -5.83 -18.41
CA THR A 79 -7.65 -5.87 -19.77
C THR A 79 -6.14 -6.12 -19.76
N THR A 80 -5.59 -6.66 -20.84
CA THR A 80 -4.14 -6.79 -21.01
C THR A 80 -3.44 -5.42 -20.98
N SER A 81 -4.12 -4.37 -21.41
CA SER A 81 -3.66 -3.00 -21.32
C SER A 81 -3.49 -2.56 -19.86
N ASP A 82 -4.48 -2.85 -19.00
CA ASP A 82 -4.41 -2.52 -17.56
C ASP A 82 -3.20 -3.18 -16.92
N VAL A 83 -2.93 -4.45 -17.22
CA VAL A 83 -1.77 -5.18 -16.71
C VAL A 83 -0.46 -4.54 -17.16
N ALA A 84 -0.34 -4.26 -18.48
CA ALA A 84 0.88 -3.69 -19.05
C ALA A 84 1.16 -2.28 -18.48
N VAL A 85 0.13 -1.43 -18.45
CA VAL A 85 0.27 -0.06 -17.93
C VAL A 85 0.57 -0.06 -16.43
N THR A 86 -0.08 -0.92 -15.64
CA THR A 86 0.22 -1.07 -14.21
C THR A 86 1.66 -1.53 -13.99
N ALA A 87 2.16 -2.47 -14.81
CA ALA A 87 3.55 -2.93 -14.70
C ALA A 87 4.55 -1.81 -15.01
N VAL A 88 4.33 -1.07 -16.10
CA VAL A 88 5.16 0.09 -16.46
C VAL A 88 5.14 1.14 -15.35
N PHE A 89 3.96 1.45 -14.84
CA PHE A 89 3.80 2.39 -13.73
C PHE A 89 4.55 1.95 -12.48
N CYS A 90 4.38 0.70 -12.02
CA CYS A 90 5.04 0.19 -10.82
C CYS A 90 6.57 0.26 -10.94
N VAL A 91 7.13 -0.18 -12.07
CA VAL A 91 8.58 -0.12 -12.31
C VAL A 91 9.06 1.32 -12.35
N ALA A 92 8.41 2.19 -13.13
CA ALA A 92 8.77 3.60 -13.24
C ALA A 92 8.73 4.31 -11.87
N ASN A 93 7.63 4.10 -11.11
CA ASN A 93 7.44 4.71 -9.80
C ASN A 93 8.53 4.27 -8.79
N VAL A 94 8.86 2.98 -8.76
CA VAL A 94 9.92 2.46 -7.89
C VAL A 94 11.30 3.04 -8.28
N VAL A 95 11.62 3.10 -9.58
CA VAL A 95 12.89 3.66 -10.06
C VAL A 95 13.00 5.13 -9.71
N VAL A 96 11.97 5.94 -9.99
CA VAL A 96 11.96 7.38 -9.70
C VAL A 96 12.11 7.62 -8.19
N LEU A 97 11.31 6.93 -7.37
CA LEU A 97 11.38 7.07 -5.91
C LEU A 97 12.74 6.61 -5.36
N TRP A 98 13.32 5.54 -5.88
CA TRP A 98 14.66 5.09 -5.48
C TRP A 98 15.75 6.12 -5.81
N LEU A 99 15.70 6.72 -6.99
CA LEU A 99 16.63 7.79 -7.38
C LEU A 99 16.49 9.01 -6.48
N LEU A 100 15.23 9.43 -6.18
CA LEU A 100 14.96 10.56 -5.28
C LEU A 100 15.43 10.26 -3.85
N CYS A 101 15.16 9.05 -3.32
CA CYS A 101 15.66 8.62 -2.01
C CYS A 101 17.20 8.63 -1.96
N SER A 102 17.85 8.12 -3.00
CA SER A 102 19.30 8.03 -3.08
C SER A 102 19.94 9.42 -3.14
N LEU A 103 19.34 10.32 -3.91
CA LEU A 103 19.78 11.73 -3.99
C LEU A 103 19.60 12.43 -2.64
N LEU A 104 18.39 12.34 -2.06
CA LEU A 104 18.08 12.98 -0.78
C LEU A 104 18.95 12.43 0.37
N GLY A 105 19.15 11.12 0.43
CA GLY A 105 20.02 10.50 1.42
C GLY A 105 21.48 10.97 1.34
N LYS A 106 21.99 11.20 0.13
CA LYS A 106 23.34 11.78 -0.09
C LYS A 106 23.38 13.25 0.30
N LEU A 107 22.39 14.05 -0.10
CA LEU A 107 22.32 15.49 0.22
C LEU A 107 22.23 15.73 1.72
N LEU A 108 21.47 14.92 2.44
CA LEU A 108 21.32 14.98 3.90
C LEU A 108 22.45 14.25 4.65
N LYS A 109 23.43 13.67 3.92
CA LYS A 109 24.56 12.92 4.49
C LYS A 109 24.10 11.83 5.47
N LEU A 110 22.98 11.17 5.18
CA LEU A 110 22.50 10.06 5.99
C LEU A 110 23.50 8.90 5.98
N SER A 111 23.60 8.18 7.10
CA SER A 111 24.39 6.96 7.18
C SER A 111 23.87 5.89 6.22
N GLN A 112 24.71 4.91 5.86
CA GLN A 112 24.31 3.84 4.95
C GLN A 112 23.05 3.06 5.42
N PRO A 113 22.93 2.67 6.72
CA PRO A 113 21.70 2.07 7.23
C PRO A 113 20.48 3.00 7.10
N GLU A 114 20.62 4.29 7.40
CA GLU A 114 19.51 5.25 7.29
C GLU A 114 19.07 5.46 5.83
N GLN A 115 19.98 5.46 4.87
CA GLN A 115 19.64 5.54 3.44
C GLN A 115 18.88 4.28 3.00
N ALA A 116 19.25 3.09 3.48
CA ALA A 116 18.52 1.86 3.21
C ALA A 116 17.13 1.88 3.87
N GLY A 117 17.05 2.30 5.14
CA GLY A 117 15.78 2.47 5.85
C GLY A 117 14.85 3.49 5.17
N LEU A 118 15.39 4.64 4.73
CA LEU A 118 14.65 5.63 3.95
C LEU A 118 14.06 5.04 2.67
N ALA A 119 14.86 4.27 1.93
CA ALA A 119 14.38 3.60 0.73
C ALA A 119 13.31 2.55 1.03
N LEU A 120 13.48 1.72 2.06
CA LEU A 120 12.46 0.73 2.47
C LEU A 120 11.13 1.39 2.82
N THR A 121 11.14 2.49 3.58
CA THR A 121 9.92 3.21 3.97
C THR A 121 9.26 3.94 2.80
N THR A 122 10.03 4.36 1.81
CA THR A 122 9.51 5.10 0.66
C THR A 122 9.00 4.19 -0.44
N LEU A 123 9.73 3.12 -0.77
CA LEU A 123 9.42 2.27 -1.92
C LEU A 123 8.27 1.28 -1.64
N PHE A 124 8.11 0.84 -0.38
CA PHE A 124 7.16 -0.23 -0.05
C PHE A 124 5.95 0.31 0.68
N THR A 125 4.81 0.18 0.01
CA THR A 125 3.51 0.63 0.49
C THR A 125 2.76 -0.50 1.19
N ASN A 126 1.95 -0.15 2.18
CA ASN A 126 1.02 -1.09 2.83
C ASN A 126 -0.21 -1.35 1.95
N SER A 127 0.03 -1.66 0.68
CA SER A 127 -1.01 -1.87 -0.33
C SER A 127 -1.80 -3.15 -0.11
N VAL A 128 -1.20 -4.19 0.49
CA VAL A 128 -1.87 -5.46 0.76
C VAL A 128 -2.81 -5.35 1.96
N ASN A 129 -2.29 -5.13 3.17
CA ASN A 129 -3.10 -5.20 4.39
C ASN A 129 -4.03 -3.99 4.61
N TYR A 130 -3.70 -2.84 4.02
CA TYR A 130 -4.50 -1.63 4.15
C TYR A 130 -5.08 -1.18 2.81
N GLY A 131 -4.29 -1.24 1.73
CA GLY A 131 -4.70 -0.72 0.43
C GLY A 131 -5.85 -1.51 -0.20
N LEU A 132 -5.79 -2.85 -0.24
CA LEU A 132 -6.87 -3.66 -0.83
C LEU A 132 -8.21 -3.45 -0.12
N PRO A 133 -8.31 -3.52 1.24
CA PRO A 133 -9.54 -3.19 1.94
C PRO A 133 -10.06 -1.78 1.67
N LEU A 134 -9.16 -0.79 1.64
CA LEU A 134 -9.52 0.60 1.35
C LEU A 134 -10.07 0.77 -0.06
N VAL A 135 -9.40 0.18 -1.05
CA VAL A 135 -9.81 0.26 -2.46
C VAL A 135 -11.15 -0.44 -2.67
N LEU A 136 -11.38 -1.59 -2.04
CA LEU A 136 -12.66 -2.29 -2.09
C LEU A 136 -13.81 -1.40 -1.58
N LEU A 137 -13.62 -0.71 -0.46
CA LEU A 137 -14.64 0.16 0.12
C LEU A 137 -14.83 1.47 -0.65
N ALA A 138 -13.75 2.02 -1.24
CA ALA A 138 -13.81 3.30 -1.94
C ALA A 138 -14.25 3.15 -3.41
N PHE A 139 -13.86 2.07 -4.10
CA PHE A 139 -14.04 1.90 -5.55
C PHE A 139 -14.74 0.59 -5.93
N GLY A 140 -15.22 -0.18 -4.95
CA GLY A 140 -15.95 -1.44 -5.17
C GLY A 140 -15.10 -2.55 -5.80
N GLN A 141 -15.77 -3.56 -6.36
CA GLN A 141 -15.11 -4.74 -6.92
C GLN A 141 -14.20 -4.42 -8.10
N LEU A 142 -14.62 -3.54 -9.02
CA LEU A 142 -13.81 -3.11 -10.16
C LEU A 142 -12.48 -2.47 -9.71
N GLY A 143 -12.50 -1.67 -8.63
CA GLY A 143 -11.30 -1.13 -8.02
C GLY A 143 -10.39 -2.21 -7.44
N LEU A 144 -10.97 -3.19 -6.75
CA LEU A 144 -10.24 -4.33 -6.17
C LEU A 144 -9.57 -5.18 -7.25
N ASP A 145 -10.24 -5.41 -8.38
CA ASP A 145 -9.70 -6.15 -9.52
C ASP A 145 -8.41 -5.49 -10.03
N LYS A 146 -8.47 -4.18 -10.30
CA LYS A 146 -7.30 -3.41 -10.75
C LYS A 146 -6.21 -3.34 -9.67
N ALA A 147 -6.59 -3.21 -8.39
CA ALA A 147 -5.67 -3.21 -7.25
C ALA A 147 -4.90 -4.54 -7.10
N SER A 148 -5.53 -5.67 -7.42
CA SER A 148 -4.91 -7.00 -7.33
C SER A 148 -3.73 -7.14 -8.28
N VAL A 149 -3.83 -6.58 -9.49
CA VAL A 149 -2.70 -6.54 -10.45
C VAL A 149 -1.52 -5.74 -9.86
N TYR A 150 -1.80 -4.56 -9.32
CA TYR A 150 -0.77 -3.73 -8.69
C TYR A 150 -0.09 -4.49 -7.54
N VAL A 151 -0.86 -5.15 -6.69
CA VAL A 151 -0.35 -5.88 -5.52
C VAL A 151 0.56 -7.03 -5.93
N ILE A 152 0.20 -7.80 -6.96
CA ILE A 152 1.05 -8.90 -7.47
C ILE A 152 2.39 -8.35 -7.94
N ILE A 153 2.40 -7.29 -8.73
CA ILE A 153 3.62 -6.67 -9.23
C ILE A 153 4.43 -6.10 -8.06
N GLN A 154 3.78 -5.46 -7.09
CA GLN A 154 4.43 -4.92 -5.91
C GLN A 154 5.08 -6.03 -5.04
N ILE A 155 4.42 -7.17 -4.87
CA ILE A 155 5.00 -8.33 -4.17
C ILE A 155 6.29 -8.79 -4.85
N ILE A 156 6.31 -8.87 -6.17
CA ILE A 156 7.51 -9.24 -6.94
C ILE A 156 8.62 -8.21 -6.71
N ILE A 157 8.30 -6.92 -6.83
CA ILE A 157 9.27 -5.83 -6.63
C ILE A 157 9.83 -5.83 -5.20
N VAL A 158 8.98 -6.00 -4.18
CA VAL A 158 9.42 -6.05 -2.77
C VAL A 158 10.38 -7.21 -2.53
N ASN A 159 10.08 -8.39 -3.04
CA ASN A 159 10.90 -9.59 -2.81
C ASN A 159 12.18 -9.65 -3.67
N THR A 160 12.28 -8.83 -4.72
CA THR A 160 13.48 -8.73 -5.57
C THR A 160 14.26 -7.46 -5.24
N PHE A 161 13.73 -6.32 -5.62
CA PHE A 161 14.39 -5.02 -5.48
C PHE A 161 14.46 -4.56 -4.01
N GLY A 162 13.46 -4.91 -3.19
CA GLY A 162 13.45 -4.58 -1.76
C GLY A 162 14.58 -5.26 -0.99
N VAL A 163 14.80 -6.53 -1.26
CA VAL A 163 15.94 -7.27 -0.69
C VAL A 163 17.26 -6.68 -1.17
N PHE A 164 17.38 -6.30 -2.45
CA PHE A 164 18.55 -5.59 -2.99
C PHE A 164 18.84 -4.29 -2.24
N VAL A 165 17.82 -3.46 -2.03
CA VAL A 165 17.96 -2.17 -1.35
C VAL A 165 18.34 -2.35 0.12
N ALA A 166 17.78 -3.35 0.80
CA ALA A 166 18.06 -3.64 2.20
C ALA A 166 19.44 -4.27 2.42
N ALA A 167 19.82 -5.22 1.57
CA ALA A 167 21.01 -6.07 1.76
C ALA A 167 22.33 -5.44 1.33
N ARG A 168 22.32 -4.43 0.48
CA ARG A 168 23.47 -3.69 -0.12
C ARG A 168 24.79 -4.49 -0.31
N SER A 169 25.42 -4.97 0.77
CA SER A 169 26.71 -5.65 0.77
C SER A 169 26.64 -7.18 0.68
N HIS A 170 25.47 -7.78 0.96
CA HIS A 170 25.27 -9.24 1.01
C HIS A 170 24.20 -9.73 0.03
N PHE A 171 23.90 -8.93 -1.00
CA PHE A 171 22.86 -9.24 -1.98
C PHE A 171 23.23 -10.44 -2.85
N SER A 172 22.27 -11.37 -2.97
CA SER A 172 22.31 -12.45 -3.98
C SER A 172 21.04 -12.36 -4.83
N ALA A 173 21.20 -11.98 -6.11
CA ALA A 173 20.11 -11.90 -7.07
C ALA A 173 19.33 -13.22 -7.20
N ALA A 174 20.02 -14.35 -7.15
CA ALA A 174 19.42 -15.68 -7.20
C ALA A 174 18.51 -15.93 -5.99
N LYS A 175 18.96 -15.61 -4.77
CA LYS A 175 18.14 -15.76 -3.55
C LYS A 175 16.95 -14.84 -3.55
N ALA A 176 17.10 -13.59 -3.99
CA ALA A 176 15.99 -12.64 -4.12
C ALA A 176 14.94 -13.13 -5.14
N PHE A 177 15.38 -13.66 -6.28
CA PHE A 177 14.47 -14.25 -7.25
C PHE A 177 13.76 -15.50 -6.71
N GLN A 178 14.48 -16.39 -6.03
CA GLN A 178 13.89 -17.55 -5.38
C GLN A 178 12.83 -17.19 -4.33
N SER A 179 13.00 -16.07 -3.59
CA SER A 179 12.04 -15.64 -2.56
C SER A 179 10.66 -15.32 -3.13
N VAL A 180 10.57 -14.88 -4.38
CA VAL A 180 9.27 -14.66 -5.07
C VAL A 180 8.47 -15.97 -5.16
N PHE A 181 9.15 -17.07 -5.48
CA PHE A 181 8.51 -18.39 -5.63
C PHE A 181 8.19 -19.08 -4.30
N THR A 182 8.52 -18.49 -3.17
CA THR A 182 8.06 -18.99 -1.85
C THR A 182 6.66 -18.49 -1.48
N LEU A 183 6.11 -17.53 -2.23
CA LEU A 183 4.83 -16.90 -1.91
C LEU A 183 3.67 -17.60 -2.63
N PRO A 184 2.68 -18.15 -1.89
CA PRO A 184 1.52 -18.82 -2.50
C PRO A 184 0.71 -17.94 -3.43
N SER A 185 0.69 -16.63 -3.20
CA SER A 185 -0.05 -15.65 -4.02
C SER A 185 0.40 -15.64 -5.48
N ILE A 186 1.68 -15.92 -5.76
CA ILE A 186 2.20 -16.02 -7.14
C ILE A 186 1.61 -17.23 -7.85
N TYR A 187 1.55 -18.38 -7.17
CA TYR A 187 0.96 -19.60 -7.74
C TYR A 187 -0.55 -19.44 -7.92
N ALA A 188 -1.23 -18.82 -6.97
CA ALA A 188 -2.65 -18.49 -7.07
C ALA A 188 -2.94 -17.59 -8.29
N ALA A 189 -2.13 -16.56 -8.51
CA ALA A 189 -2.25 -15.69 -9.68
C ALA A 189 -2.04 -16.45 -10.99
N VAL A 190 -1.00 -17.28 -11.08
CA VAL A 190 -0.73 -18.10 -12.28
C VAL A 190 -1.86 -19.08 -12.54
N CYS A 191 -2.34 -19.79 -11.51
CA CYS A 191 -3.47 -20.73 -11.65
C CYS A 191 -4.75 -20.02 -12.11
N ALA A 192 -5.09 -18.86 -11.55
CA ALA A 192 -6.26 -18.08 -11.94
C ALA A 192 -6.19 -17.67 -13.43
N VAL A 193 -5.03 -17.16 -13.86
CA VAL A 193 -4.81 -16.75 -15.26
C VAL A 193 -4.92 -17.95 -16.21
N LEU A 194 -4.31 -19.10 -15.88
CA LEU A 194 -4.37 -20.32 -16.69
C LEU A 194 -5.80 -20.87 -16.81
N LEU A 195 -6.56 -20.90 -15.70
CA LEU A 195 -7.97 -21.33 -15.71
C LEU A 195 -8.81 -20.39 -16.56
N ARG A 196 -8.63 -19.08 -16.41
CA ARG A 196 -9.34 -18.09 -17.23
C ARG A 196 -9.03 -18.24 -18.72
N MET A 197 -7.76 -18.44 -19.10
CA MET A 197 -7.34 -18.65 -20.47
C MET A 197 -7.89 -19.95 -21.07
N SER A 198 -8.01 -21.00 -20.27
CA SER A 198 -8.60 -22.28 -20.70
C SER A 198 -10.12 -22.26 -20.82
N GLY A 199 -10.80 -21.22 -20.36
CA GLY A 199 -12.25 -21.15 -20.27
C GLY A 199 -12.88 -22.17 -19.28
N THR A 200 -12.07 -22.76 -18.41
CA THR A 200 -12.52 -23.76 -17.43
C THR A 200 -13.24 -23.06 -16.29
N VAL A 201 -14.48 -23.46 -16.04
CA VAL A 201 -15.28 -22.98 -14.91
C VAL A 201 -14.99 -23.84 -13.69
N LEU A 202 -14.77 -23.21 -12.54
CA LEU A 202 -14.62 -23.91 -11.27
C LEU A 202 -15.95 -24.59 -10.88
N PRO A 203 -15.90 -25.79 -10.28
CA PRO A 203 -17.08 -26.36 -9.62
C PRO A 203 -17.59 -25.39 -8.53
N GLU A 204 -18.91 -25.19 -8.46
CA GLU A 204 -19.58 -24.23 -7.56
C GLU A 204 -19.12 -24.33 -6.10
N ALA A 205 -18.93 -25.57 -5.59
CA ALA A 205 -18.49 -25.80 -4.23
C ALA A 205 -17.06 -25.28 -3.97
N LEU A 206 -16.14 -25.38 -4.95
CA LEU A 206 -14.78 -24.85 -4.83
C LEU A 206 -14.77 -23.32 -4.94
N ASP A 207 -15.54 -22.79 -5.88
CA ASP A 207 -15.68 -21.35 -6.09
C ASP A 207 -16.23 -20.66 -4.83
N THR A 208 -17.31 -21.20 -4.25
CA THR A 208 -17.85 -20.74 -2.96
C THR A 208 -16.81 -20.77 -1.84
N GLY A 209 -16.02 -21.85 -1.72
CA GLY A 209 -15.00 -21.98 -0.70
C GLY A 209 -13.87 -20.94 -0.85
N VAL A 210 -13.45 -20.68 -2.08
CA VAL A 210 -12.45 -19.65 -2.40
C VAL A 210 -13.00 -18.25 -2.08
N SER A 211 -14.23 -17.97 -2.52
CA SER A 211 -14.87 -16.66 -2.26
C SER A 211 -15.08 -16.39 -0.77
N MET A 212 -15.39 -17.41 0.05
CA MET A 212 -15.45 -17.27 1.51
C MET A 212 -14.11 -16.87 2.11
N LEU A 213 -13.01 -17.48 1.68
CA LEU A 213 -11.66 -17.12 2.13
C LEU A 213 -11.24 -15.72 1.65
N SER A 214 -11.60 -15.38 0.42
CA SER A 214 -11.41 -14.07 -0.21
C SER A 214 -12.12 -12.97 0.60
N ALA A 215 -13.39 -13.15 0.90
CA ALA A 215 -14.21 -12.20 1.67
C ALA A 215 -13.69 -11.97 3.10
N ALA A 216 -13.13 -13.01 3.73
CA ALA A 216 -12.57 -12.91 5.08
C ALA A 216 -11.25 -12.13 5.14
N TYR A 217 -10.58 -11.93 4.00
CA TYR A 217 -9.26 -11.26 3.95
C TYR A 217 -9.30 -9.83 4.49
N ALA A 218 -10.17 -8.98 3.94
CA ALA A 218 -10.20 -7.55 4.24
C ALA A 218 -10.40 -7.26 5.74
N PRO A 219 -11.40 -7.81 6.44
CA PRO A 219 -11.59 -7.57 7.87
C PRO A 219 -10.42 -8.11 8.71
N LEU A 220 -9.86 -9.29 8.38
CA LEU A 220 -8.72 -9.82 9.11
C LEU A 220 -7.46 -8.97 8.91
N ALA A 221 -7.17 -8.52 7.69
CA ALA A 221 -6.03 -7.66 7.38
C ALA A 221 -6.08 -6.35 8.18
N LEU A 222 -7.27 -5.76 8.35
CA LEU A 222 -7.47 -4.54 9.15
C LEU A 222 -7.31 -4.78 10.66
N VAL A 223 -7.76 -5.92 11.18
CA VAL A 223 -7.50 -6.32 12.58
C VAL A 223 -6.00 -6.50 12.81
N ILE A 224 -5.30 -7.16 11.89
CA ILE A 224 -3.85 -7.32 11.95
C ILE A 224 -3.15 -5.96 11.92
N LEU A 225 -3.58 -5.05 11.05
CA LEU A 225 -3.04 -3.69 10.95
C LEU A 225 -3.12 -2.97 12.31
N GLY A 226 -4.29 -2.96 12.94
CA GLY A 226 -4.48 -2.34 14.25
C GLY A 226 -3.61 -2.97 15.35
N ALA A 227 -3.53 -4.29 15.38
CA ALA A 227 -2.68 -5.00 16.32
C ALA A 227 -1.17 -4.74 16.07
N GLN A 228 -0.75 -4.60 14.83
CA GLN A 228 0.63 -4.27 14.46
C GLN A 228 1.00 -2.85 14.88
N MET A 229 0.10 -1.87 14.70
CA MET A 229 0.32 -0.48 15.14
C MET A 229 0.62 -0.40 16.65
N MET A 230 -0.10 -1.16 17.48
CA MET A 230 0.16 -1.25 18.93
C MET A 230 1.43 -2.04 19.28
N GLY A 231 1.94 -2.85 18.34
CA GLY A 231 3.15 -3.64 18.52
C GLY A 231 4.44 -2.90 18.15
N VAL A 232 4.33 -1.74 17.51
CA VAL A 232 5.49 -0.88 17.20
C VAL A 232 6.00 -0.27 18.50
N LYS A 233 6.85 -1.03 19.21
CA LYS A 233 7.56 -0.51 20.39
C LYS A 233 8.64 0.44 19.89
N GLU A 234 8.70 1.63 20.46
CA GLU A 234 9.92 2.43 20.45
C GLU A 234 11.01 1.59 21.14
N GLY A 235 11.89 1.00 20.33
CA GLY A 235 12.91 0.08 20.83
C GLY A 235 13.77 0.74 21.89
N LYS A 236 14.03 0.03 23.00
CA LYS A 236 14.80 0.48 24.16
C LYS A 236 16.30 0.73 23.91
N GLU A 237 16.78 0.55 22.69
CA GLU A 237 18.21 0.72 22.40
C GLU A 237 18.55 2.13 21.90
N THR A 238 19.72 2.58 22.29
CA THR A 238 20.29 3.94 22.21
C THR A 238 20.65 4.46 20.83
N ALA A 239 20.36 3.77 19.73
CA ALA A 239 20.60 4.29 18.40
C ALA A 239 19.64 5.46 18.11
N LEU A 240 20.17 6.65 18.03
CA LEU A 240 19.43 7.88 17.75
C LEU A 240 18.92 7.83 16.30
N VAL A 241 17.60 7.91 16.14
CA VAL A 241 17.01 8.20 14.83
C VAL A 241 17.30 9.68 14.54
N THR A 242 18.02 9.96 13.46
CA THR A 242 18.29 11.35 13.11
C THR A 242 16.98 12.05 12.72
N PRO A 243 16.77 13.31 13.18
CA PRO A 243 15.59 14.08 12.74
C PRO A 243 15.52 14.18 11.22
N ALA A 244 16.66 14.32 10.55
CA ALA A 244 16.75 14.37 9.08
C ALA A 244 16.25 13.07 8.43
N GLY A 245 16.66 11.89 8.93
CA GLY A 245 16.19 10.61 8.43
C GLY A 245 14.69 10.41 8.61
N PHE A 246 14.14 10.77 9.77
CA PHE A 246 12.71 10.64 10.04
C PHE A 246 11.87 11.57 9.16
N TRP A 247 12.17 12.88 9.15
CA TRP A 247 11.38 13.83 8.38
C TRP A 247 11.52 13.63 6.87
N SER A 248 12.68 13.19 6.39
CA SER A 248 12.83 12.80 4.99
C SER A 248 11.97 11.59 4.63
N GLY A 249 11.90 10.56 5.50
CA GLY A 249 11.02 9.42 5.31
C GLY A 249 9.54 9.81 5.26
N MET A 250 9.11 10.69 6.17
CA MET A 250 7.74 11.24 6.18
C MET A 250 7.43 12.03 4.90
N ALA A 251 8.31 12.96 4.51
CA ALA A 251 8.14 13.78 3.31
C ALA A 251 8.13 12.92 2.03
N MET A 252 9.08 11.99 1.92
CA MET A 252 9.16 11.08 0.77
C MET A 252 7.91 10.22 0.64
N ARG A 253 7.36 9.70 1.77
CA ARG A 253 6.21 8.79 1.71
C ARG A 253 4.88 9.51 1.56
N MET A 254 4.67 10.63 2.29
CA MET A 254 3.37 11.29 2.37
C MET A 254 3.17 12.41 1.33
N ILE A 255 4.25 12.95 0.78
CA ILE A 255 4.18 14.07 -0.17
C ILE A 255 4.78 13.67 -1.52
N ILE A 256 6.05 13.32 -1.54
CA ILE A 256 6.79 13.07 -2.79
C ILE A 256 6.27 11.80 -3.48
N GLY A 257 5.96 10.74 -2.72
CA GLY A 257 5.39 9.50 -3.26
C GLY A 257 4.08 9.72 -4.03
N PRO A 258 3.04 10.34 -3.43
CA PRO A 258 1.81 10.70 -4.13
C PRO A 258 2.03 11.61 -5.34
N LEU A 259 2.88 12.62 -5.23
CA LEU A 259 3.17 13.55 -6.33
C LEU A 259 3.89 12.87 -7.50
N THR A 260 4.85 11.99 -7.23
CA THR A 260 5.52 11.21 -8.29
C THR A 260 4.56 10.23 -8.95
N ALA A 261 3.72 9.56 -8.17
CA ALA A 261 2.70 8.66 -8.71
C ALA A 261 1.70 9.41 -9.60
N TRP A 262 1.19 10.56 -9.13
CA TRP A 262 0.31 11.41 -9.92
C TRP A 262 0.97 11.88 -11.23
N GLY A 263 2.21 12.37 -11.16
CA GLY A 263 2.96 12.83 -12.33
C GLY A 263 3.20 11.74 -13.36
N LEU A 264 3.51 10.51 -12.92
CA LEU A 264 3.66 9.35 -13.82
C LEU A 264 2.33 8.94 -14.44
N LEU A 265 1.24 8.92 -13.65
CA LEU A 265 -0.08 8.51 -14.14
C LEU A 265 -0.67 9.48 -15.16
N VAL A 266 -0.39 10.78 -15.05
CA VAL A 266 -0.79 11.77 -16.07
C VAL A 266 -0.13 11.52 -17.44
N LEU A 267 1.04 10.86 -17.47
CA LEU A 267 1.76 10.53 -18.68
C LEU A 267 1.34 9.19 -19.31
N LEU A 268 0.56 8.38 -18.58
CA LEU A 268 0.15 7.04 -18.99
C LEU A 268 -1.30 7.02 -19.49
N PRO A 269 -1.62 6.18 -20.47
CA PRO A 269 -2.99 6.03 -20.99
C PRO A 269 -3.83 5.17 -20.03
N VAL A 270 -4.29 5.75 -18.92
CA VAL A 270 -5.08 5.09 -17.87
C VAL A 270 -6.51 5.61 -17.84
N ASP A 271 -7.47 4.72 -17.62
CA ASP A 271 -8.85 5.11 -17.31
C ASP A 271 -8.95 5.73 -15.90
N ARG A 272 -10.04 6.44 -15.63
CA ARG A 272 -10.25 7.14 -14.36
C ARG A 272 -10.16 6.22 -13.13
N THR A 273 -10.71 5.01 -13.22
CA THR A 273 -10.69 4.06 -12.10
C THR A 273 -9.29 3.53 -11.84
N LEU A 274 -8.56 3.12 -12.90
CA LEU A 274 -7.18 2.66 -12.77
C LEU A 274 -6.27 3.78 -12.24
N PHE A 275 -6.44 5.01 -12.74
CA PHE A 275 -5.73 6.18 -12.24
C PHE A 275 -5.92 6.35 -10.72
N ALA A 276 -7.18 6.37 -10.27
CA ALA A 276 -7.52 6.54 -8.86
C ALA A 276 -6.94 5.40 -7.99
N VAL A 277 -7.12 4.15 -8.42
CA VAL A 277 -6.61 2.97 -7.70
C VAL A 277 -5.09 3.00 -7.58
N LEU A 278 -4.37 3.24 -8.68
CA LEU A 278 -2.90 3.27 -8.67
C LEU A 278 -2.36 4.43 -7.84
N LEU A 279 -2.99 5.59 -7.91
CA LEU A 279 -2.60 6.75 -7.09
C LEU A 279 -2.83 6.48 -5.61
N ILE A 280 -3.99 5.93 -5.22
CA ILE A 280 -4.28 5.60 -3.82
C ILE A 280 -3.32 4.52 -3.30
N LEU A 281 -3.10 3.42 -4.04
CA LEU A 281 -2.18 2.36 -3.62
C LEU A 281 -0.73 2.85 -3.49
N SER A 282 -0.30 3.75 -4.38
CA SER A 282 1.01 4.38 -4.29
C SER A 282 1.12 5.41 -3.16
N SER A 283 -0.01 5.94 -2.69
CA SER A 283 -0.09 6.88 -1.57
C SER A 283 -0.30 6.21 -0.21
N MET A 284 -0.41 4.87 -0.18
CA MET A 284 -0.51 4.12 1.08
C MET A 284 0.68 4.41 1.99
N PRO A 285 0.51 4.33 3.32
CA PRO A 285 1.62 4.45 4.26
C PRO A 285 2.69 3.38 4.04
N ALA A 286 3.82 3.52 4.70
CA ALA A 286 4.91 2.55 4.60
C ALA A 286 4.45 1.14 5.02
N ALA A 287 4.93 0.12 4.30
CA ALA A 287 4.57 -1.27 4.54
C ALA A 287 5.06 -1.74 5.92
N VAL A 288 4.18 -2.34 6.71
CA VAL A 288 4.55 -2.86 8.04
C VAL A 288 5.66 -3.92 7.93
N ASN A 289 5.65 -4.73 6.87
CA ASN A 289 6.66 -5.76 6.66
C ASN A 289 8.06 -5.19 6.31
N ALA A 290 8.18 -3.91 5.98
CA ALA A 290 9.47 -3.27 5.73
C ALA A 290 10.39 -3.30 6.96
N VAL A 291 9.84 -3.33 8.19
CA VAL A 291 10.65 -3.45 9.41
C VAL A 291 11.37 -4.79 9.50
N ILE A 292 10.76 -5.87 8.99
CA ILE A 292 11.37 -7.21 9.00
C ILE A 292 12.64 -7.21 8.13
N LEU A 293 12.58 -6.60 6.95
CA LEU A 293 13.76 -6.43 6.09
C LEU A 293 14.80 -5.52 6.74
N ALA A 294 14.35 -4.44 7.39
CA ALA A 294 15.24 -3.53 8.10
C ALA A 294 15.98 -4.23 9.26
N GLU A 295 15.30 -5.08 10.04
CA GLU A 295 15.91 -5.87 11.10
C GLU A 295 16.89 -6.92 10.55
N GLN A 296 16.48 -7.62 9.49
CA GLN A 296 17.29 -8.68 8.91
C GLN A 296 18.61 -8.19 8.32
N TYR A 297 18.64 -6.96 7.78
CA TYR A 297 19.79 -6.39 7.09
C TYR A 297 20.38 -5.16 7.80
N ASP A 298 19.99 -4.90 9.04
CA ASP A 298 20.43 -3.73 9.83
C ASP A 298 20.25 -2.38 9.09
N ALA A 299 19.12 -2.25 8.40
CA ALA A 299 18.76 -1.06 7.61
C ALA A 299 17.96 -0.05 8.44
N ALA A 300 18.53 0.44 9.54
CA ALA A 300 17.93 1.38 10.49
C ALA A 300 16.50 1.00 10.92
N PRO A 301 16.26 -0.17 11.56
CA PRO A 301 14.92 -0.68 11.85
C PRO A 301 14.08 0.26 12.70
N LYS A 302 14.69 1.05 13.58
CA LYS A 302 14.00 2.07 14.38
C LYS A 302 13.45 3.21 13.55
N LEU A 303 14.22 3.69 12.56
CA LEU A 303 13.76 4.69 11.61
C LEU A 303 12.56 4.16 10.83
N VAL A 304 12.68 2.93 10.32
CA VAL A 304 11.61 2.26 9.56
C VAL A 304 10.35 2.09 10.40
N SER A 305 10.45 1.56 11.63
CA SER A 305 9.30 1.39 12.54
C SER A 305 8.62 2.71 12.87
N ARG A 306 9.39 3.76 13.12
CA ARG A 306 8.87 5.09 13.42
C ARG A 306 8.15 5.70 12.23
N CYS A 307 8.73 5.59 11.03
CA CYS A 307 8.09 6.02 9.79
C CYS A 307 6.79 5.24 9.51
N ILE A 308 6.77 3.91 9.71
CA ILE A 308 5.56 3.10 9.55
C ILE A 308 4.44 3.64 10.44
N LEU A 309 4.70 3.85 11.73
CA LEU A 309 3.69 4.34 12.66
C LEU A 309 3.14 5.70 12.23
N TRP A 310 4.00 6.67 12.01
CA TRP A 310 3.58 8.04 11.72
C TRP A 310 2.97 8.19 10.32
N THR A 311 3.47 7.48 9.30
CA THR A 311 2.84 7.48 7.98
C THR A 311 1.47 6.83 8.01
N THR A 312 1.28 5.75 8.81
CA THR A 312 -0.04 5.13 8.97
C THR A 312 -1.02 6.07 9.66
N LEU A 313 -0.61 6.77 10.74
CA LEU A 313 -1.46 7.76 11.40
C LEU A 313 -1.80 8.93 10.45
N SER A 314 -0.81 9.47 9.73
CA SER A 314 -1.01 10.57 8.79
C SER A 314 -1.90 10.18 7.61
N SER A 315 -1.91 8.90 7.22
CA SER A 315 -2.73 8.42 6.10
C SER A 315 -4.24 8.53 6.36
N PHE A 316 -4.68 8.55 7.63
CA PHE A 316 -6.08 8.80 7.98
C PHE A 316 -6.56 10.21 7.64
N ILE A 317 -5.64 11.12 7.34
CA ILE A 317 -5.94 12.48 6.84
C ILE A 317 -5.69 12.54 5.33
N LEU A 318 -4.54 12.07 4.86
CA LEU A 318 -4.13 12.17 3.47
C LEU A 318 -5.07 11.40 2.52
N LEU A 319 -5.37 10.14 2.84
CA LEU A 319 -6.13 9.28 1.93
C LEU A 319 -7.58 9.72 1.75
N PRO A 320 -8.34 10.16 2.79
CA PRO A 320 -9.67 10.73 2.58
C PRO A 320 -9.66 11.96 1.67
N VAL A 321 -8.64 12.82 1.80
CA VAL A 321 -8.49 13.99 0.92
C VAL A 321 -8.26 13.54 -0.52
N LEU A 322 -7.35 12.59 -0.75
CA LEU A 322 -7.08 12.08 -2.10
C LEU A 322 -8.31 11.40 -2.73
N ILE A 323 -9.03 10.57 -1.97
CA ILE A 323 -10.24 9.91 -2.45
C ILE A 323 -11.32 10.96 -2.74
N GLY A 324 -11.51 11.94 -1.86
CA GLY A 324 -12.51 13.00 -2.04
C GLY A 324 -12.26 13.91 -3.25
N VAL A 325 -11.00 14.09 -3.65
CA VAL A 325 -10.64 14.84 -4.87
C VAL A 325 -10.87 14.01 -6.15
N MET A 326 -10.88 12.68 -6.04
CA MET A 326 -10.99 11.77 -7.20
C MET A 326 -12.42 11.29 -7.46
N GLY A 327 -13.28 11.26 -6.45
CA GLY A 327 -14.70 10.92 -6.58
C GLY A 327 -15.46 12.10 -7.13
#